data_78332cceaf558425bbd6706610a50c21
#
_entry.id   78332cceaf558425bbd6706610a50c21
#
_cell.length_a   1.000
_cell.length_b   1.000
_cell.length_c   1.000
_cell.angle_alpha   90.00
_cell.angle_beta   90.00
_cell.angle_gamma   90.00
#
_symmetry.space_group_name_H-M   'P 1'
#
loop_
_entity.id
_entity.type
_entity.pdbx_description
1 polymer ?
#
loop_
_entity_poly.entity_id
_entity_poly.type
_entity_poly.pdbx_seq_one_letter_code
_entity_poly.pdbx_strand_id
1 'polypeptide(L)'
;AVFNAFVNHVILKFMNLCLYPMLSYDECMSFLGLGDDLCGSVNPDCPLINQLSITAIGAMFGLTYTGGDKKPCTTPYQSKVGFLSREWREIEGRSVHALKKSSLYGILHWKRKGVLKQEYLNQTMNVVLMESFYHGREFFDQMYNVIVTSYNKVGFDGTIKDWNYFYHRWNSTYTGGMIADHGFTVIDDELMNWFDNQTMTELGQYLY
;
A
#
# COMPACT_ATOMS: atom_id res chain seq x y z
N ALA A 1 -15.78 2.39 -0.71
CA ALA A 1 -14.45 3.01 -0.96
C ALA A 1 -14.58 4.28 -1.83
N VAL A 2 -15.17 4.20 -3.03
CA VAL A 2 -15.27 5.34 -3.96
C VAL A 2 -16.00 6.54 -3.37
N PHE A 3 -17.11 6.33 -2.70
CA PHE A 3 -17.90 7.40 -2.09
C PHE A 3 -17.09 8.15 -1.01
N ASN A 4 -16.39 7.43 -0.13
CA ASN A 4 -15.58 8.06 0.91
C ASN A 4 -14.40 8.85 0.31
N ALA A 5 -13.75 8.31 -0.73
CA ALA A 5 -12.70 9.04 -1.44
C ALA A 5 -13.23 10.34 -2.07
N PHE A 6 -14.43 10.31 -2.64
CA PHE A 6 -15.11 11.52 -3.17
C PHE A 6 -15.39 12.54 -2.06
N VAL A 7 -15.97 12.11 -0.93
CA VAL A 7 -16.23 12.99 0.22
C VAL A 7 -14.93 13.62 0.71
N ASN A 8 -13.87 12.86 0.89
CA ASN A 8 -12.56 13.36 1.29
C ASN A 8 -12.04 14.42 0.30
N HIS A 9 -12.17 14.18 -1.00
CA HIS A 9 -11.73 15.13 -2.02
C HIS A 9 -12.53 16.45 -1.96
N VAL A 10 -13.83 16.38 -1.74
CA VAL A 10 -14.68 17.58 -1.56
C VAL A 10 -14.24 18.39 -0.34
N ILE A 11 -13.99 17.73 0.80
CA ILE A 11 -13.51 18.38 2.03
C ILE A 11 -12.16 19.05 1.82
N LEU A 12 -11.22 18.39 1.14
CA LEU A 12 -9.91 18.96 0.84
C LEU A 12 -10.01 20.18 -0.08
N LYS A 13 -10.84 20.13 -1.12
CA LYS A 13 -11.10 21.30 -1.97
C LYS A 13 -11.77 22.45 -1.23
N PHE A 14 -12.74 22.14 -0.38
CA PHE A 14 -13.39 23.14 0.48
C PHE A 14 -12.38 23.78 1.44
N MET A 15 -11.51 22.99 2.06
CA MET A 15 -10.43 23.48 2.91
C MET A 15 -9.50 24.44 2.15
N ASN A 16 -9.08 24.05 0.94
CA ASN A 16 -8.25 24.92 0.09
C ASN A 16 -8.95 26.27 -0.17
N LEU A 17 -10.21 26.24 -0.57
CA LEU A 17 -10.98 27.43 -0.85
C LEU A 17 -11.11 28.35 0.37
N CYS A 18 -11.25 27.78 1.56
CA CYS A 18 -11.36 28.56 2.81
C CYS A 18 -10.01 29.17 3.23
N LEU A 19 -8.92 28.46 3.06
CA LEU A 19 -7.61 28.86 3.59
C LEU A 19 -6.76 29.61 2.56
N TYR A 20 -6.87 29.26 1.28
CA TYR A 20 -6.10 29.84 0.17
C TYR A 20 -6.98 30.07 -1.06
N PRO A 21 -7.96 30.98 -0.99
CA PRO A 21 -8.96 31.17 -2.06
C PRO A 21 -8.36 31.63 -3.40
N MET A 22 -7.14 32.18 -3.38
CA MET A 22 -6.45 32.70 -4.57
C MET A 22 -5.53 31.66 -5.24
N LEU A 23 -5.32 30.50 -4.59
CA LEU A 23 -4.48 29.42 -5.12
C LEU A 23 -5.33 28.21 -5.48
N SER A 24 -5.00 27.56 -6.56
CA SER A 24 -5.65 26.31 -6.94
C SER A 24 -5.31 25.19 -5.95
N TYR A 25 -6.14 24.17 -5.93
CA TYR A 25 -5.90 22.96 -5.13
C TYR A 25 -4.55 22.33 -5.42
N ASP A 26 -4.19 22.20 -6.70
CA ASP A 26 -2.98 21.54 -7.15
C ASP A 26 -1.70 22.37 -6.86
N GLU A 27 -1.83 23.69 -6.69
CA GLU A 27 -0.72 24.54 -6.22
C GLU A 27 -0.46 24.38 -4.73
N CYS A 28 -1.48 24.08 -3.95
CA CYS A 28 -1.38 23.99 -2.49
C CYS A 28 -1.05 22.59 -1.98
N MET A 29 -1.54 21.52 -2.63
CA MET A 29 -1.44 20.19 -2.08
C MET A 29 -1.59 19.09 -3.13
N SER A 30 -1.06 17.91 -2.81
CA SER A 30 -1.27 16.68 -3.56
C SER A 30 -1.64 15.55 -2.60
N PHE A 31 -2.80 14.91 -2.83
CA PHE A 31 -3.30 13.85 -1.97
C PHE A 31 -3.66 12.59 -2.76
N LEU A 32 -3.37 11.45 -2.13
CA LEU A 32 -3.84 10.14 -2.53
C LEU A 32 -4.93 9.71 -1.54
N GLY A 33 -6.06 9.25 -2.05
CA GLY A 33 -7.18 8.78 -1.24
C GLY A 33 -7.64 7.40 -1.67
N LEU A 34 -7.79 6.47 -0.72
CA LEU A 34 -8.45 5.20 -0.95
C LEU A 34 -9.49 4.97 0.16
N GLY A 35 -10.76 5.13 -0.19
CA GLY A 35 -11.83 5.07 0.79
C GLY A 35 -11.72 6.22 1.79
N ASP A 36 -11.55 5.88 3.06
CA ASP A 36 -11.36 6.80 4.18
C ASP A 36 -9.88 7.13 4.47
N ASP A 37 -8.95 6.37 3.92
CA ASP A 37 -7.53 6.64 4.09
C ASP A 37 -7.05 7.77 3.16
N LEU A 38 -6.33 8.73 3.73
CA LEU A 38 -5.71 9.86 3.02
C LEU A 38 -4.20 9.89 3.31
N CYS A 39 -3.41 10.15 2.28
CA CYS A 39 -2.00 10.44 2.38
C CYS A 39 -1.65 11.54 1.38
N GLY A 40 -0.83 12.51 1.76
CA GLY A 40 -0.46 13.56 0.83
C GLY A 40 0.66 14.44 1.32
N SER A 41 1.03 15.35 0.44
CA SER A 41 1.99 16.42 0.68
C SER A 41 1.33 17.78 0.51
N VAL A 42 1.83 18.76 1.22
CA VAL A 42 1.37 20.13 1.19
C VAL A 42 2.54 21.02 0.76
N ASN A 43 2.27 21.99 -0.09
CA ASN A 43 3.25 22.99 -0.46
C ASN A 43 3.70 23.76 0.80
N PRO A 44 5.01 23.91 1.06
CA PRO A 44 5.53 24.67 2.20
C PRO A 44 4.99 26.11 2.29
N ASP A 45 4.61 26.70 1.17
CA ASP A 45 4.01 28.05 1.12
C ASP A 45 2.53 28.06 1.56
N CYS A 46 1.94 26.90 1.81
CA CYS A 46 0.56 26.73 2.27
C CYS A 46 0.47 26.11 3.68
N PRO A 47 1.17 26.63 4.71
CA PRO A 47 1.30 25.99 6.02
C PRO A 47 -0.01 25.86 6.81
N LEU A 48 -1.05 26.62 6.45
CA LEU A 48 -2.36 26.48 7.08
C LEU A 48 -3.08 25.19 6.70
N ILE A 49 -2.70 24.57 5.58
CA ILE A 49 -3.20 23.25 5.19
C ILE A 49 -2.37 22.20 5.92
N ASN A 50 -2.97 21.52 6.87
CA ASN A 50 -2.31 20.52 7.70
C ASN A 50 -3.34 19.59 8.38
N GLN A 51 -2.88 18.60 9.17
CA GLN A 51 -3.78 17.65 9.84
C GLN A 51 -4.77 18.31 10.80
N LEU A 52 -4.39 19.40 11.47
CA LEU A 52 -5.28 20.08 12.40
C LEU A 52 -6.40 20.80 11.67
N SER A 53 -6.08 21.49 10.57
CA SER A 53 -7.08 22.17 9.75
C SER A 53 -8.05 21.21 9.07
N ILE A 54 -7.56 20.07 8.54
CA ILE A 54 -8.44 19.06 7.94
C ILE A 54 -9.35 18.43 9.00
N THR A 55 -8.85 18.22 10.22
CA THR A 55 -9.65 17.70 11.34
C THR A 55 -10.72 18.70 11.74
N ALA A 56 -10.38 19.99 11.87
CA ALA A 56 -11.32 21.04 12.24
C ALA A 56 -12.42 21.23 11.19
N ILE A 57 -12.05 21.29 9.92
CA ILE A 57 -13.00 21.44 8.81
C ILE A 57 -13.86 20.19 8.66
N GLY A 58 -13.28 19.00 8.75
CA GLY A 58 -14.05 17.74 8.72
C GLY A 58 -15.10 17.66 9.82
N ALA A 59 -14.77 18.13 11.03
CA ALA A 59 -15.71 18.17 12.15
C ALA A 59 -16.93 19.05 11.87
N MET A 60 -16.81 20.13 11.07
CA MET A 60 -17.94 20.96 10.65
C MET A 60 -18.96 20.18 9.79
N PHE A 61 -18.51 19.09 9.15
CA PHE A 61 -19.34 18.19 8.35
C PHE A 61 -19.68 16.89 9.08
N GLY A 62 -19.40 16.80 10.40
CA GLY A 62 -19.66 15.61 11.19
C GLY A 62 -18.68 14.46 10.95
N LEU A 63 -17.53 14.73 10.33
CA LEU A 63 -16.49 13.75 10.07
C LEU A 63 -15.39 13.83 11.14
N THR A 64 -14.87 12.66 11.52
CA THR A 64 -13.75 12.55 12.46
C THR A 64 -12.50 12.08 11.71
N TYR A 65 -11.51 12.96 11.59
CA TYR A 65 -10.19 12.58 11.08
C TYR A 65 -9.24 12.22 12.21
N THR A 66 -8.50 11.16 12.03
CA THR A 66 -7.49 10.68 12.97
C THR A 66 -6.14 10.54 12.26
N GLY A 67 -5.07 10.55 13.02
CA GLY A 67 -3.75 10.20 12.49
C GLY A 67 -3.67 8.76 12.02
N GLY A 68 -2.58 8.40 11.33
CA GLY A 68 -2.34 7.03 10.88
C GLY A 68 -2.19 6.00 12.02
N ASP A 69 -2.00 6.48 13.27
CA ASP A 69 -2.02 5.69 14.49
C ASP A 69 -3.42 5.53 15.12
N LYS A 70 -4.47 6.01 14.41
CA LYS A 70 -5.86 6.02 14.84
C LYS A 70 -6.15 6.87 16.09
N LYS A 71 -5.26 7.81 16.39
CA LYS A 71 -5.42 8.78 17.49
C LYS A 71 -5.81 10.15 16.96
N PRO A 72 -6.39 11.02 17.80
CA PRO A 72 -6.66 12.41 17.42
C PRO A 72 -5.37 13.10 16.95
N CYS A 73 -5.48 13.90 15.90
CA CYS A 73 -4.36 14.70 15.41
C CYS A 73 -4.03 15.81 16.42
N THR A 74 -2.81 15.83 16.92
CA THR A 74 -2.28 16.80 17.89
C THR A 74 -1.16 17.67 17.32
N THR A 75 -0.63 17.30 16.18
CA THR A 75 0.44 18.01 15.45
C THR A 75 0.01 18.33 14.04
N PRO A 76 0.51 19.42 13.44
CA PRO A 76 0.16 19.79 12.07
C PRO A 76 0.63 18.76 11.02
N TYR A 77 1.74 18.09 11.27
CA TYR A 77 2.33 17.10 10.36
C TYR A 77 2.81 15.87 11.11
N GLN A 78 2.82 14.74 10.44
CA GLN A 78 3.43 13.50 10.97
C GLN A 78 4.87 13.36 10.50
N SER A 79 5.77 12.98 11.40
CA SER A 79 7.17 12.69 11.09
C SER A 79 7.35 11.38 10.30
N LYS A 80 6.39 10.46 10.43
CA LYS A 80 6.38 9.19 9.70
C LYS A 80 5.02 9.00 9.06
N VAL A 81 5.02 8.91 7.76
CA VAL A 81 3.80 8.71 6.97
C VAL A 81 3.65 7.22 6.65
N GLY A 82 2.48 6.67 6.97
CA GLY A 82 2.07 5.34 6.55
C GLY A 82 0.76 5.42 5.79
N PHE A 83 0.63 4.64 4.71
CA PHE A 83 -0.58 4.59 3.90
C PHE A 83 -0.86 3.14 3.48
N LEU A 84 -2.10 2.69 3.62
CA LEU A 84 -2.54 1.33 3.26
C LEU A 84 -1.68 0.21 3.89
N SER A 85 -1.43 0.33 5.20
CA SER A 85 -0.57 -0.61 5.95
C SER A 85 0.89 -0.66 5.46
N ARG A 86 1.34 0.33 4.71
CA ARG A 86 2.71 0.47 4.23
C ARG A 86 3.43 1.61 4.95
N GLU A 87 4.74 1.56 4.94
CA GLU A 87 5.63 2.59 5.49
C GLU A 87 6.76 2.91 4.51
N TRP A 88 7.16 4.17 4.47
CA TRP A 88 8.30 4.59 3.65
C TRP A 88 9.60 4.11 4.29
N ARG A 89 10.44 3.51 3.48
CA ARG A 89 11.78 3.06 3.84
C ARG A 89 12.77 3.48 2.77
N GLU A 90 14.01 3.69 3.18
CA GLU A 90 15.12 3.92 2.26
C GLU A 90 15.99 2.65 2.18
N ILE A 91 16.26 2.22 0.96
CA ILE A 91 17.12 1.07 0.66
C ILE A 91 18.10 1.51 -0.43
N GLU A 92 19.38 1.55 -0.13
CA GLU A 92 20.44 1.94 -1.06
C GLU A 92 20.15 3.30 -1.76
N GLY A 93 19.73 4.30 -0.99
CA GLY A 93 19.40 5.63 -1.49
C GLY A 93 18.08 5.72 -2.29
N ARG A 94 17.24 4.69 -2.23
CA ARG A 94 15.96 4.64 -2.93
C ARG A 94 14.81 4.49 -1.95
N SER A 95 13.78 5.31 -2.12
CA SER A 95 12.57 5.24 -1.29
C SER A 95 11.65 4.12 -1.79
N VAL A 96 11.23 3.26 -0.88
CA VAL A 96 10.26 2.19 -1.13
C VAL A 96 9.09 2.31 -0.17
N HIS A 97 7.93 1.87 -0.61
CA HIS A 97 6.70 1.83 0.20
C HIS A 97 6.43 0.40 0.65
N ALA A 98 7.19 -0.04 1.67
CA ALA A 98 7.19 -1.42 2.17
C ALA A 98 5.93 -1.74 3.00
N LEU A 99 5.39 -2.94 2.85
CA LEU A 99 4.29 -3.41 3.69
C LEU A 99 4.79 -3.62 5.12
N LYS A 100 4.02 -3.17 6.12
CA LYS A 100 4.39 -3.32 7.54
C LYS A 100 4.60 -4.78 7.91
N LYS A 101 5.60 -5.08 8.75
CA LYS A 101 5.90 -6.45 9.22
C LYS A 101 4.69 -7.14 9.84
N SER A 102 3.85 -6.41 10.58
CA SER A 102 2.60 -6.95 11.15
C SER A 102 1.63 -7.44 10.09
N SER A 103 1.57 -6.76 8.95
CA SER A 103 0.72 -7.18 7.82
C SER A 103 1.28 -8.41 7.13
N LEU A 104 2.62 -8.54 7.03
CA LEU A 104 3.27 -9.74 6.48
C LEU A 104 2.95 -10.97 7.34
N TYR A 105 3.06 -10.86 8.66
CA TYR A 105 2.62 -11.94 9.55
C TYR A 105 1.12 -12.23 9.40
N GLY A 106 0.30 -11.20 9.24
CA GLY A 106 -1.13 -11.34 8.96
C GLY A 106 -1.40 -12.22 7.73
N ILE A 107 -0.73 -11.95 6.61
CA ILE A 107 -0.90 -12.72 5.37
C ILE A 107 -0.63 -14.22 5.58
N LEU A 108 0.34 -14.58 6.39
CA LEU A 108 0.67 -15.99 6.69
C LEU A 108 -0.44 -16.70 7.51
N HIS A 109 -1.26 -15.95 8.23
CA HIS A 109 -2.34 -16.50 9.05
C HIS A 109 -3.69 -16.55 8.32
N TRP A 110 -3.85 -15.76 7.24
CA TRP A 110 -5.10 -15.70 6.52
C TRP A 110 -5.15 -16.75 5.41
N LYS A 111 -6.19 -17.57 5.45
CA LYS A 111 -6.52 -18.55 4.42
C LYS A 111 -7.80 -18.12 3.73
N ARG A 112 -7.75 -17.90 2.43
CA ARG A 112 -8.96 -17.68 1.64
C ARG A 112 -9.77 -18.97 1.56
N LYS A 113 -11.05 -18.91 1.92
CA LYS A 113 -11.94 -20.05 1.91
C LYS A 113 -12.11 -20.57 0.46
N GLY A 114 -11.87 -21.86 0.23
CA GLY A 114 -12.14 -22.49 -1.06
C GLY A 114 -11.04 -22.49 -2.11
N VAL A 115 -9.92 -21.78 -1.90
CA VAL A 115 -8.81 -21.73 -2.87
C VAL A 115 -7.54 -22.26 -2.22
N LEU A 116 -7.26 -23.55 -2.40
CA LEU A 116 -5.93 -24.12 -2.15
C LEU A 116 -5.43 -24.71 -3.47
N LYS A 117 -5.22 -23.86 -4.46
CA LYS A 117 -4.33 -24.25 -5.53
C LYS A 117 -2.91 -24.03 -5.02
N GLN A 118 -2.07 -25.04 -5.15
CA GLN A 118 -0.64 -25.02 -4.81
C GLN A 118 0.05 -23.79 -5.38
N GLU A 119 -0.31 -23.42 -6.59
CA GLU A 119 0.18 -22.24 -7.28
C GLU A 119 -0.12 -20.92 -6.55
N TYR A 120 -1.36 -20.73 -6.07
CA TYR A 120 -1.73 -19.54 -5.30
C TYR A 120 -0.93 -19.42 -4.00
N LEU A 121 -0.70 -20.53 -3.30
CA LEU A 121 0.12 -20.54 -2.09
C LEU A 121 1.57 -20.15 -2.43
N ASN A 122 2.12 -20.72 -3.49
CA ASN A 122 3.48 -20.41 -3.95
C ASN A 122 3.64 -18.93 -4.32
N GLN A 123 2.68 -18.37 -5.06
CA GLN A 123 2.65 -16.94 -5.41
C GLN A 123 2.57 -16.06 -4.15
N THR A 124 1.65 -16.37 -3.23
CA THR A 124 1.48 -15.63 -1.98
C THR A 124 2.76 -15.62 -1.15
N MET A 125 3.44 -16.75 -1.01
CA MET A 125 4.70 -16.84 -0.25
C MET A 125 5.83 -16.06 -0.91
N ASN A 126 5.92 -16.08 -2.24
CA ASN A 126 6.89 -15.25 -2.96
C ASN A 126 6.60 -13.75 -2.85
N VAL A 127 5.32 -13.34 -2.80
CA VAL A 127 4.94 -11.95 -2.51
C VAL A 127 5.34 -11.55 -1.08
N VAL A 128 5.10 -12.40 -0.09
CA VAL A 128 5.55 -12.17 1.29
C VAL A 128 7.07 -12.01 1.37
N LEU A 129 7.84 -12.83 0.63
CA LEU A 129 9.30 -12.72 0.57
C LEU A 129 9.76 -11.46 -0.14
N MET A 130 9.11 -11.08 -1.24
CA MET A 130 9.39 -9.82 -1.93
C MET A 130 9.21 -8.62 -1.00
N GLU A 131 8.12 -8.55 -0.28
CA GLU A 131 7.87 -7.49 0.70
C GLU A 131 8.85 -7.57 1.88
N SER A 132 9.24 -8.79 2.30
CA SER A 132 10.23 -8.99 3.36
C SER A 132 11.63 -8.51 2.96
N PHE A 133 11.96 -8.55 1.67
CA PHE A 133 13.21 -8.03 1.11
C PHE A 133 13.38 -6.54 1.45
N TYR A 134 12.31 -5.75 1.40
CA TYR A 134 12.33 -4.33 1.75
C TYR A 134 12.58 -4.05 3.25
N HIS A 135 12.57 -5.08 4.08
CA HIS A 135 12.91 -4.98 5.50
C HIS A 135 14.34 -5.37 5.85
N GLY A 136 15.13 -5.73 4.85
CA GLY A 136 16.54 -6.10 4.97
C GLY A 136 16.77 -7.60 5.11
N ARG A 137 18.03 -7.97 4.96
CA ARG A 137 18.49 -9.37 4.86
C ARG A 137 18.06 -10.22 6.05
N GLU A 138 18.27 -9.73 7.25
CA GLU A 138 17.97 -10.50 8.47
C GLU A 138 16.47 -10.88 8.54
N PHE A 139 15.57 -9.92 8.31
CA PHE A 139 14.13 -10.19 8.32
C PHE A 139 13.71 -11.10 7.18
N PHE A 140 14.29 -10.92 6.01
CA PHE A 140 14.06 -11.80 4.87
C PHE A 140 14.42 -13.24 5.20
N ASP A 141 15.63 -13.48 5.75
CA ASP A 141 16.10 -14.82 6.08
C ASP A 141 15.23 -15.49 7.16
N GLN A 142 14.72 -14.74 8.14
CA GLN A 142 13.75 -15.25 9.11
C GLN A 142 12.45 -15.72 8.41
N MET A 143 11.88 -14.91 7.54
CA MET A 143 10.64 -15.24 6.82
C MET A 143 10.88 -16.40 5.84
N TYR A 144 11.99 -16.41 5.13
CA TYR A 144 12.37 -17.47 4.22
C TYR A 144 12.45 -18.81 4.93
N ASN A 145 13.16 -18.87 6.06
CA ASN A 145 13.32 -20.10 6.85
C ASN A 145 11.98 -20.62 7.37
N VAL A 146 11.07 -19.74 7.83
CA VAL A 146 9.74 -20.13 8.27
C VAL A 146 8.95 -20.76 7.11
N ILE A 147 8.96 -20.14 5.94
CA ILE A 147 8.25 -20.60 4.75
C ILE A 147 8.80 -21.94 4.26
N VAL A 148 10.11 -22.04 4.07
CA VAL A 148 10.76 -23.27 3.58
C VAL A 148 10.58 -24.43 4.56
N THR A 149 10.73 -24.18 5.87
CA THR A 149 10.50 -25.21 6.89
C THR A 149 9.06 -25.69 6.86
N SER A 150 8.10 -24.77 6.68
CA SER A 150 6.67 -25.12 6.60
C SER A 150 6.36 -25.94 5.34
N TYR A 151 6.95 -25.58 4.21
CA TYR A 151 6.80 -26.33 2.95
C TYR A 151 7.33 -27.75 3.07
N ASN A 152 8.53 -27.91 3.62
CA ASN A 152 9.14 -29.22 3.84
C ASN A 152 8.30 -30.11 4.75
N LYS A 153 7.69 -29.54 5.81
CA LYS A 153 6.82 -30.30 6.73
C LYS A 153 5.57 -30.85 6.07
N VAL A 154 5.00 -30.13 5.09
CA VAL A 154 3.75 -30.54 4.42
C VAL A 154 4.01 -31.22 3.07
N GLY A 155 5.28 -31.45 2.69
CA GLY A 155 5.65 -32.04 1.41
C GLY A 155 5.22 -31.20 0.21
N PHE A 156 5.24 -29.87 0.37
CA PHE A 156 4.84 -28.94 -0.70
C PHE A 156 5.99 -28.75 -1.69
N ASP A 157 5.71 -29.01 -2.96
CA ASP A 157 6.66 -28.83 -4.07
C ASP A 157 6.39 -27.47 -4.75
N GLY A 158 6.95 -26.41 -4.19
CA GLY A 158 6.82 -25.05 -4.70
C GLY A 158 8.16 -24.36 -4.89
N THR A 159 8.25 -23.50 -5.90
CA THR A 159 9.46 -22.70 -6.16
C THR A 159 9.47 -21.46 -5.28
N ILE A 160 10.28 -21.46 -4.23
CA ILE A 160 10.50 -20.32 -3.36
C ILE A 160 11.73 -19.55 -3.82
N LYS A 161 11.54 -18.26 -4.07
CA LYS A 161 12.63 -17.37 -4.52
C LYS A 161 13.49 -16.95 -3.34
N ASP A 162 14.80 -16.96 -3.54
CA ASP A 162 15.77 -16.56 -2.53
C ASP A 162 16.07 -15.06 -2.55
N TRP A 163 16.92 -14.61 -1.63
CA TRP A 163 17.37 -13.23 -1.55
C TRP A 163 18.01 -12.74 -2.85
N ASN A 164 18.86 -13.56 -3.49
CA ASN A 164 19.59 -13.15 -4.67
C ASN A 164 18.66 -12.88 -5.84
N TYR A 165 17.60 -13.65 -5.96
CA TYR A 165 16.55 -13.40 -6.96
C TYR A 165 15.94 -12.01 -6.79
N PHE A 166 15.52 -11.63 -5.56
CA PHE A 166 14.92 -10.32 -5.32
C PHE A 166 15.94 -9.18 -5.41
N TYR A 167 17.18 -9.41 -5.01
CA TYR A 167 18.26 -8.43 -5.14
C TYR A 167 18.61 -8.15 -6.60
N HIS A 168 18.71 -9.15 -7.44
CA HIS A 168 18.91 -8.97 -8.88
C HIS A 168 17.74 -8.22 -9.52
N ARG A 169 16.52 -8.59 -9.16
CA ARG A 169 15.32 -7.90 -9.63
C ARG A 169 15.30 -6.42 -9.20
N TRP A 170 15.63 -6.15 -7.94
CA TRP A 170 15.76 -4.79 -7.42
C TRP A 170 16.73 -3.96 -8.24
N ASN A 171 17.90 -4.49 -8.53
CA ASN A 171 18.90 -3.80 -9.31
C ASN A 171 18.50 -3.63 -10.78
N SER A 172 17.91 -4.63 -11.43
CA SER A 172 17.47 -4.55 -12.82
C SER A 172 16.36 -3.52 -13.04
N THR A 173 15.45 -3.37 -12.11
CA THR A 173 14.34 -2.41 -12.20
C THR A 173 14.82 -0.96 -12.17
N TYR A 174 15.98 -0.67 -11.56
CA TYR A 174 16.44 0.69 -11.33
C TYR A 174 17.69 1.09 -12.13
N THR A 175 18.32 0.20 -12.87
CA THR A 175 19.53 0.53 -13.64
C THR A 175 19.26 1.17 -15.00
N GLY A 176 18.05 1.69 -15.25
CA GLY A 176 17.73 2.42 -16.49
C GLY A 176 17.79 1.59 -17.78
N GLY A 177 18.12 0.33 -17.67
CA GLY A 177 17.77 -0.64 -18.70
C GLY A 177 16.25 -0.64 -18.78
N MET A 178 15.68 -0.47 -19.98
CA MET A 178 14.29 -0.73 -20.23
C MET A 178 13.84 -1.79 -19.22
N ILE A 179 12.77 -1.51 -18.50
CA ILE A 179 12.04 -2.57 -17.83
C ILE A 179 11.95 -3.65 -18.88
N ALA A 180 12.91 -4.57 -18.81
CA ALA A 180 12.86 -5.74 -19.66
C ALA A 180 11.68 -6.48 -19.09
N ASP A 181 10.70 -6.27 -19.70
CA ASP A 181 9.35 -6.63 -19.89
C ASP A 181 9.04 -8.12 -19.60
N HIS A 182 9.59 -8.75 -18.63
CA HIS A 182 9.35 -10.17 -18.45
C HIS A 182 9.12 -10.64 -17.01
N GLY A 183 8.99 -9.74 -16.06
CA GLY A 183 8.83 -10.15 -14.68
C GLY A 183 7.55 -9.67 -13.98
N PHE A 184 6.94 -8.59 -14.46
CA PHE A 184 5.69 -8.06 -13.89
C PHE A 184 4.47 -8.38 -14.73
N THR A 185 4.62 -8.48 -16.05
CA THR A 185 3.52 -8.68 -16.99
C THR A 185 2.75 -9.98 -16.78
N VAL A 186 3.41 -11.06 -16.39
CA VAL A 186 2.71 -12.35 -16.19
C VAL A 186 1.95 -12.39 -14.86
N ILE A 187 2.40 -11.62 -13.84
CA ILE A 187 1.63 -11.51 -12.59
C ILE A 187 0.55 -10.44 -12.71
N ASP A 188 0.81 -9.37 -13.46
CA ASP A 188 -0.13 -8.26 -13.60
C ASP A 188 -1.32 -8.61 -14.49
N ASP A 189 -1.13 -9.23 -15.65
CA ASP A 189 -2.23 -9.50 -16.55
C ASP A 189 -3.15 -10.63 -16.06
N GLU A 190 -2.62 -11.69 -15.49
CA GLU A 190 -3.46 -12.74 -14.89
C GLU A 190 -4.06 -12.31 -13.54
N LEU A 191 -3.34 -11.56 -12.72
CA LEU A 191 -3.84 -11.07 -11.44
C LEU A 191 -4.84 -9.92 -11.64
N MET A 192 -4.57 -8.99 -12.55
CA MET A 192 -5.49 -7.92 -12.94
C MET A 192 -6.73 -8.48 -13.62
N ASN A 193 -6.59 -9.39 -14.57
CA ASN A 193 -7.73 -10.09 -15.16
C ASN A 193 -8.52 -10.90 -14.14
N TRP A 194 -7.85 -11.45 -13.11
CA TRP A 194 -8.52 -12.15 -12.03
C TRP A 194 -9.24 -11.18 -11.10
N PHE A 195 -8.64 -10.03 -10.76
CA PHE A 195 -9.27 -8.97 -9.99
C PHE A 195 -10.46 -8.35 -10.75
N ASP A 196 -10.30 -8.05 -12.02
CA ASP A 196 -11.35 -7.48 -12.85
C ASP A 196 -12.52 -8.46 -13.02
N ASN A 197 -12.26 -9.74 -13.22
CA ASN A 197 -13.30 -10.77 -13.33
C ASN A 197 -14.01 -11.05 -12.00
N GLN A 198 -13.32 -10.98 -10.87
CA GLN A 198 -13.94 -11.17 -9.53
C GLN A 198 -14.73 -9.93 -9.11
N THR A 199 -14.20 -8.73 -9.32
CA THR A 199 -14.86 -7.47 -8.97
C THR A 199 -16.12 -7.26 -9.81
N MET A 200 -16.07 -7.59 -11.11
CA MET A 200 -17.24 -7.50 -11.98
C MET A 200 -18.29 -8.56 -11.68
N THR A 201 -17.89 -9.76 -11.27
CA THR A 201 -18.83 -10.83 -10.89
C THR A 201 -19.49 -10.56 -9.54
N GLU A 202 -18.78 -10.02 -8.57
CA GLU A 202 -19.33 -9.62 -7.27
C GLU A 202 -20.21 -8.37 -7.39
N LEU A 203 -19.83 -7.36 -8.16
CA LEU A 203 -20.67 -6.19 -8.43
C LEU A 203 -21.94 -6.56 -9.19
N GLY A 204 -21.89 -7.51 -10.13
CA GLY A 204 -23.05 -8.02 -10.84
C GLY A 204 -24.07 -8.73 -9.96
N GLN A 205 -23.65 -9.32 -8.84
CA GLN A 205 -24.55 -9.98 -7.86
C GLN A 205 -25.27 -9.00 -6.92
N TYR A 206 -24.81 -7.76 -6.82
CA TYR A 206 -25.44 -6.72 -5.98
C TYR A 206 -26.29 -5.73 -6.78
N LEU A 207 -26.35 -5.85 -8.10
CA LEU A 207 -27.08 -4.94 -8.99
C LEU A 207 -28.37 -5.55 -9.60
N TYR A 208 -28.75 -6.78 -9.17
CA TYR A 208 -30.03 -7.42 -9.51
C TYR A 208 -30.76 -7.90 -8.25
#